data_f2595e7b1c3b2b49c996a7fc069ff361
#
_entry.id   f2595e7b1c3b2b49c996a7fc069ff361
#
_cell.length_a   1.000
_cell.length_b   1.000
_cell.length_c   1.000
_cell.angle_alpha   90.00
_cell.angle_beta   90.00
_cell.angle_gamma   90.00
#
_symmetry.space_group_name_H-M   'P 1'
#
loop_
_entity.id
_entity.type
_entity.pdbx_description
1 polymer ?
#
loop_
_entity_poly.entity_id
_entity_poly.type
_entity_poly.pdbx_seq_one_letter_code
_entity_poly.pdbx_strand_id
1 'polypeptide(L)'
;MHHPIPYLFSRKTGFIIAFVLLLNSVYAQDATKMTLDEAIKYALENSNGIKSTKLGIKKVDLQIEENKASALPQVTASAGFNYYFLTPQSLLPDFITPAVYGVLTKEGVSGNGGKISFPNLPTTYSKLSFVLPYSLNAGLDVKQLVYSGTYNEAMRALKLGKQYAQVQVGSKEVATRNQVIDAYVPALLISENVKTLDKNIANLNKLTKETQATYKAGFAEQLDVDRLTLSLSNLQTLKANLEQQKDLVINALKLTIGFPMEKNIEPSDNIQTLLQIPADGDLVGPVDFIKRAEYTETLNGEEISKLQIDLAKAAYKPTVAAFASFGNTLNSADFKNWNYLPTGLIGISANITLWDWHATRSRINQAEIALQQLQYSKNDLERAITLQVTNARIAYRNTQRNVDNQQKNVTLAERIYATTQIKYKNGVGSSFEMSSAESQLYMAQQNLVQAQYDLMVAYRSILKAVGK
;
A
#
# COMPACT_ATOMS: atom_id res chain seq x y z
N MET A 1 11.89 -47.93 52.07
CA MET A 1 12.33 -46.91 53.07
C MET A 1 11.85 -45.56 52.57
N HIS A 2 10.78 -45.06 53.18
CA HIS A 2 10.18 -43.75 52.89
C HIS A 2 10.89 -42.66 53.71
N HIS A 3 11.26 -41.56 53.09
CA HIS A 3 11.54 -40.33 53.77
C HIS A 3 10.63 -39.22 53.22
N PRO A 4 9.85 -38.52 54.06
CA PRO A 4 9.00 -37.38 53.64
C PRO A 4 9.80 -36.08 53.72
N ILE A 5 9.59 -35.23 52.71
CA ILE A 5 10.11 -33.86 52.68
C ILE A 5 9.05 -32.95 53.31
N PRO A 6 9.41 -32.07 54.28
CA PRO A 6 8.46 -31.17 54.92
C PRO A 6 8.21 -29.91 54.09
N TYR A 7 6.95 -29.57 53.87
CA TYR A 7 6.48 -28.29 53.33
C TYR A 7 6.71 -27.16 54.35
N LEU A 8 7.64 -26.27 54.09
CA LEU A 8 7.73 -24.97 54.74
C LEU A 8 7.18 -23.87 53.83
N PHE A 9 5.86 -23.67 53.88
CA PHE A 9 5.25 -22.46 53.32
C PHE A 9 5.39 -21.33 54.36
N SER A 10 6.36 -20.43 54.14
CA SER A 10 6.58 -19.25 54.95
C SER A 10 5.45 -18.24 54.77
N ARG A 11 4.78 -17.85 55.85
CA ARG A 11 3.73 -16.81 55.95
C ARG A 11 4.15 -15.41 55.45
N LYS A 12 5.41 -15.22 55.05
CA LYS A 12 5.95 -13.94 54.54
C LYS A 12 5.78 -13.73 53.04
N THR A 13 5.56 -14.78 52.25
CA THR A 13 5.34 -14.68 50.79
C THR A 13 3.94 -14.23 50.42
N GLY A 14 2.92 -14.42 51.27
CA GLY A 14 1.56 -13.97 51.04
C GLY A 14 1.38 -12.43 51.08
N PHE A 15 2.23 -11.74 51.87
CA PHE A 15 2.17 -10.27 52.00
C PHE A 15 2.81 -9.51 50.82
N ILE A 16 3.79 -10.11 50.15
CA ILE A 16 4.45 -9.50 48.98
C ILE A 16 3.58 -9.60 47.72
N ILE A 17 2.83 -10.69 47.56
CA ILE A 17 1.90 -10.86 46.43
C ILE A 17 0.69 -9.93 46.56
N ALA A 18 0.19 -9.69 47.80
CA ALA A 18 -0.91 -8.74 48.05
C ALA A 18 -0.48 -7.28 47.83
N PHE A 19 0.78 -6.94 48.06
CA PHE A 19 1.32 -5.58 47.85
C PHE A 19 1.61 -5.26 46.37
N VAL A 20 1.94 -6.26 45.55
CA VAL A 20 2.15 -6.10 44.09
C VAL A 20 0.80 -5.99 43.35
N LEU A 21 -0.31 -6.50 43.89
CA LEU A 21 -1.66 -6.37 43.31
C LEU A 21 -2.32 -5.02 43.63
N LEU A 22 -1.81 -4.26 44.62
CA LEU A 22 -2.34 -2.91 44.97
C LEU A 22 -1.65 -1.76 44.22
N LEU A 23 -0.63 -2.05 43.40
CA LEU A 23 0.04 -1.02 42.56
C LEU A 23 -0.50 -0.92 41.13
N ASN A 24 -1.55 -1.62 40.77
CA ASN A 24 -2.35 -1.28 39.63
C ASN A 24 -3.29 -0.13 39.99
N SER A 25 -2.70 1.01 40.34
CA SER A 25 -3.39 2.30 40.26
C SER A 25 -3.86 2.41 38.81
N VAL A 26 -5.14 2.27 38.59
CA VAL A 26 -5.79 2.74 37.39
C VAL A 26 -5.52 4.24 37.32
N TYR A 27 -4.41 4.61 36.69
CA TYR A 27 -4.24 5.96 36.19
C TYR A 27 -5.40 6.13 35.23
N ALA A 28 -6.39 6.89 35.65
CA ALA A 28 -7.31 7.54 34.71
C ALA A 28 -6.38 8.27 33.74
N GLN A 29 -6.09 7.67 32.59
CA GLN A 29 -5.26 8.31 31.58
C GLN A 29 -6.03 9.51 31.10
N ASP A 30 -5.60 10.70 31.53
CA ASP A 30 -6.10 11.95 30.95
C ASP A 30 -6.04 11.83 29.43
N ALA A 31 -7.13 12.19 28.77
CA ALA A 31 -7.21 12.13 27.32
C ALA A 31 -6.08 13.00 26.74
N THR A 32 -5.27 12.40 25.85
CA THR A 32 -4.23 13.14 25.14
C THR A 32 -4.89 14.18 24.25
N LYS A 33 -4.78 15.45 24.60
CA LYS A 33 -5.23 16.54 23.74
C LYS A 33 -4.34 16.63 22.54
N MET A 34 -4.91 16.71 21.36
CA MET A 34 -4.16 16.70 20.10
C MET A 34 -4.79 17.68 19.12
N THR A 35 -3.98 18.57 18.59
CA THR A 35 -4.34 19.47 17.50
C THR A 35 -4.30 18.73 16.16
N LEU A 36 -4.89 19.32 15.12
CA LEU A 36 -4.88 18.75 13.77
C LEU A 36 -3.45 18.57 13.24
N ASP A 37 -2.58 19.56 13.46
CA ASP A 37 -1.18 19.47 13.00
C ASP A 37 -0.40 18.38 13.73
N GLU A 38 -0.63 18.22 15.04
CA GLU A 38 -0.05 17.13 15.82
C GLU A 38 -0.55 15.76 15.36
N ALA A 39 -1.84 15.64 15.05
CA ALA A 39 -2.46 14.42 14.53
C ALA A 39 -1.87 14.04 13.15
N ILE A 40 -1.70 15.04 12.28
CA ILE A 40 -1.06 14.85 10.95
C ILE A 40 0.39 14.40 11.14
N LYS A 41 1.17 15.10 11.97
CA LYS A 41 2.56 14.74 12.23
C LYS A 41 2.68 13.32 12.78
N TYR A 42 1.86 12.97 13.76
CA TYR A 42 1.82 11.64 14.35
C TYR A 42 1.49 10.56 13.30
N ALA A 43 0.50 10.82 12.44
CA ALA A 43 0.13 9.89 11.37
C ALA A 43 1.24 9.70 10.33
N LEU A 44 1.94 10.78 9.95
CA LEU A 44 3.05 10.70 8.99
C LEU A 44 4.22 9.87 9.54
N GLU A 45 4.46 9.89 10.85
CA GLU A 45 5.50 9.12 11.51
C GLU A 45 5.09 7.66 11.77
N ASN A 46 3.82 7.42 12.09
CA ASN A 46 3.35 6.13 12.59
C ASN A 46 2.53 5.30 11.60
N SER A 47 2.02 5.90 10.52
CA SER A 47 1.21 5.18 9.53
C SER A 47 1.95 4.00 8.91
N ASN A 48 1.37 2.81 9.05
CA ASN A 48 1.87 1.60 8.42
C ASN A 48 1.86 1.70 6.88
N GLY A 49 0.91 2.46 6.32
CA GLY A 49 0.83 2.70 4.88
C GLY A 49 2.06 3.45 4.35
N ILE A 50 2.52 4.50 5.06
CA ILE A 50 3.73 5.26 4.70
C ILE A 50 4.98 4.38 4.88
N LYS A 51 5.07 3.67 6.01
CA LYS A 51 6.19 2.74 6.28
C LYS A 51 6.30 1.68 5.18
N SER A 52 5.18 1.09 4.75
CA SER A 52 5.12 0.12 3.66
C SER A 52 5.56 0.73 2.32
N THR A 53 5.11 1.94 2.00
CA THR A 53 5.49 2.62 0.75
C THR A 53 6.99 2.96 0.74
N LYS A 54 7.58 3.38 1.88
CA LYS A 54 9.03 3.60 2.02
C LYS A 54 9.83 2.30 1.81
N LEU A 55 9.31 1.15 2.23
CA LEU A 55 9.93 -0.15 1.93
C LEU A 55 9.90 -0.47 0.42
N GLY A 56 8.96 0.10 -0.34
CA GLY A 56 8.92 0.02 -1.80
C GLY A 56 10.19 0.56 -2.45
N ILE A 57 10.74 1.68 -1.96
CA ILE A 57 12.02 2.22 -2.44
C ILE A 57 13.16 1.22 -2.20
N LYS A 58 13.22 0.65 -0.98
CA LYS A 58 14.23 -0.38 -0.65
C LYS A 58 14.12 -1.60 -1.55
N LYS A 59 12.88 -2.02 -1.88
CA LYS A 59 12.65 -3.13 -2.80
C LYS A 59 13.24 -2.84 -4.18
N VAL A 60 13.04 -1.64 -4.71
CA VAL A 60 13.62 -1.25 -6.01
C VAL A 60 15.14 -1.15 -5.94
N ASP A 61 15.73 -0.67 -4.83
CA ASP A 61 17.18 -0.67 -4.64
C ASP A 61 17.76 -2.09 -4.69
N LEU A 62 17.11 -3.07 -4.04
CA LEU A 62 17.52 -4.47 -4.12
C LEU A 62 17.35 -5.05 -5.53
N GLN A 63 16.31 -4.65 -6.28
CA GLN A 63 16.16 -5.05 -7.68
C GLN A 63 17.27 -4.45 -8.57
N ILE A 64 17.72 -3.22 -8.28
CA ILE A 64 18.87 -2.62 -8.96
C ILE A 64 20.16 -3.41 -8.64
N GLU A 65 20.36 -3.83 -7.39
CA GLU A 65 21.50 -4.66 -6.99
C GLU A 65 21.44 -6.05 -7.64
N GLU A 66 20.27 -6.69 -7.64
CA GLU A 66 20.04 -7.96 -8.33
C GLU A 66 20.36 -7.86 -9.82
N ASN A 67 19.86 -6.81 -10.49
CA ASN A 67 20.15 -6.60 -11.90
C ASN A 67 21.65 -6.31 -12.15
N LYS A 68 22.34 -5.58 -11.26
CA LYS A 68 23.79 -5.42 -11.32
C LYS A 68 24.52 -6.76 -11.16
N ALA A 69 24.07 -7.57 -10.20
CA ALA A 69 24.67 -8.87 -9.94
C ALA A 69 24.56 -9.78 -11.17
N SER A 70 23.48 -9.70 -11.95
CA SER A 70 23.31 -10.49 -13.17
C SER A 70 24.36 -10.22 -14.26
N ALA A 71 25.03 -9.06 -14.22
CA ALA A 71 26.13 -8.70 -15.11
C ALA A 71 27.50 -9.15 -14.59
N LEU A 72 27.61 -9.56 -13.32
CA LEU A 72 28.83 -10.08 -12.73
C LEU A 72 29.02 -11.56 -13.06
N PRO A 73 30.23 -12.14 -12.87
CA PRO A 73 30.46 -13.54 -13.10
C PRO A 73 29.53 -14.41 -12.27
N GLN A 74 28.73 -15.24 -12.94
CA GLN A 74 27.87 -16.25 -12.32
C GLN A 74 28.62 -17.59 -12.32
N VAL A 75 28.79 -18.17 -11.15
CA VAL A 75 29.44 -19.48 -10.99
C VAL A 75 28.38 -20.49 -10.61
N THR A 76 28.22 -21.53 -11.44
CA THR A 76 27.30 -22.63 -11.18
C THR A 76 28.05 -23.94 -11.10
N ALA A 77 27.76 -24.76 -10.11
CA ALA A 77 28.21 -26.14 -10.02
C ALA A 77 27.07 -27.05 -10.44
N SER A 78 27.39 -28.03 -11.29
CA SER A 78 26.45 -29.03 -11.73
C SER A 78 27.00 -30.44 -11.45
N ALA A 79 26.14 -31.36 -11.07
CA ALA A 79 26.45 -32.76 -10.96
C ALA A 79 25.24 -33.56 -11.47
N GLY A 80 25.48 -34.59 -12.26
CA GLY A 80 24.44 -35.43 -12.82
C GLY A 80 24.90 -36.89 -12.95
N PHE A 81 24.03 -37.83 -12.60
CA PHE A 81 24.22 -39.26 -12.84
C PHE A 81 23.15 -39.73 -13.81
N ASN A 82 23.61 -40.39 -14.91
CA ASN A 82 22.74 -40.97 -15.91
C ASN A 82 23.00 -42.46 -16.04
N TYR A 83 21.93 -43.23 -16.06
CA TYR A 83 21.95 -44.64 -16.46
C TYR A 83 21.17 -44.82 -17.75
N TYR A 84 21.86 -45.23 -18.80
CA TYR A 84 21.27 -45.51 -20.11
C TYR A 84 20.86 -46.97 -20.16
N PHE A 85 19.61 -47.29 -19.92
CA PHE A 85 19.07 -48.64 -20.07
C PHE A 85 19.03 -49.10 -21.56
N LEU A 86 19.07 -48.13 -22.50
CA LEU A 86 19.30 -48.32 -23.92
C LEU A 86 20.32 -47.26 -24.35
N THR A 87 21.54 -47.72 -24.70
CA THR A 87 22.58 -46.81 -25.19
C THR A 87 22.33 -46.42 -26.64
N PRO A 88 22.51 -45.13 -27.00
CA PRO A 88 22.44 -44.70 -28.40
C PRO A 88 23.44 -45.45 -29.25
N GLN A 89 22.98 -45.97 -30.36
CA GLN A 89 23.82 -46.70 -31.32
C GLN A 89 24.00 -45.88 -32.58
N SER A 90 25.25 -45.75 -33.05
CA SER A 90 25.58 -45.18 -34.34
C SER A 90 25.83 -46.26 -35.36
N LEU A 91 25.25 -46.13 -36.55
CA LEU A 91 25.55 -46.98 -37.68
C LEU A 91 26.85 -46.47 -38.33
N LEU A 92 27.91 -47.27 -38.25
CA LEU A 92 29.18 -46.99 -38.89
C LEU A 92 29.44 -47.99 -39.99
N PRO A 93 29.93 -47.55 -41.18
CA PRO A 93 30.45 -48.48 -42.18
C PRO A 93 31.53 -49.31 -41.51
N ASP A 94 31.58 -50.56 -41.86
CA ASP A 94 32.68 -51.47 -41.44
C ASP A 94 34.01 -50.99 -42.03
N PHE A 95 34.79 -50.28 -41.22
CA PHE A 95 36.11 -49.75 -41.51
C PHE A 95 37.22 -50.71 -41.01
N ILE A 96 36.90 -51.66 -40.14
CA ILE A 96 37.84 -52.55 -39.53
C ILE A 96 38.23 -53.64 -40.54
N THR A 97 37.24 -54.30 -41.15
CA THR A 97 37.50 -55.38 -42.11
C THR A 97 38.32 -54.88 -43.29
N PRO A 98 38.00 -53.74 -43.96
CA PRO A 98 38.85 -53.23 -45.03
C PRO A 98 40.26 -52.85 -44.55
N ALA A 99 40.40 -52.28 -43.35
CA ALA A 99 41.71 -51.95 -42.81
C ALA A 99 42.57 -53.19 -42.53
N VAL A 100 42.00 -54.19 -41.91
CA VAL A 100 42.70 -55.46 -41.64
C VAL A 100 43.13 -56.15 -42.94
N TYR A 101 42.22 -56.29 -43.91
CA TYR A 101 42.57 -56.91 -45.23
C TYR A 101 43.59 -56.05 -45.96
N GLY A 102 43.52 -54.72 -45.85
CA GLY A 102 44.51 -53.80 -46.44
C GLY A 102 45.93 -54.05 -45.91
N VAL A 103 46.08 -54.20 -44.59
CA VAL A 103 47.38 -54.52 -43.96
C VAL A 103 47.85 -55.95 -44.38
N LEU A 104 46.98 -56.95 -44.23
CA LEU A 104 47.33 -58.31 -44.56
C LEU A 104 47.76 -58.46 -46.02
N THR A 105 47.10 -57.82 -46.95
CA THR A 105 47.44 -57.80 -48.38
C THR A 105 48.77 -57.08 -48.63
N LYS A 106 48.98 -55.94 -48.01
CA LYS A 106 50.21 -55.15 -48.15
C LYS A 106 51.43 -55.87 -47.62
N GLU A 107 51.30 -56.55 -46.51
CA GLU A 107 52.38 -57.35 -45.89
C GLU A 107 52.57 -58.70 -46.54
N GLY A 108 51.77 -59.06 -47.59
CA GLY A 108 51.89 -60.31 -48.31
C GLY A 108 51.61 -61.58 -47.51
N VAL A 109 50.77 -61.47 -46.48
CA VAL A 109 50.42 -62.59 -45.58
C VAL A 109 49.67 -63.62 -46.34
N SER A 110 50.05 -64.90 -46.17
CA SER A 110 49.41 -66.07 -46.79
C SER A 110 48.56 -66.85 -45.77
N GLY A 111 47.30 -67.18 -46.14
CA GLY A 111 46.42 -68.10 -45.40
C GLY A 111 46.41 -69.47 -45.95
N ASN A 112 45.58 -70.38 -45.45
CA ASN A 112 45.51 -71.81 -45.92
C ASN A 112 45.15 -71.99 -47.37
N GLY A 113 44.78 -71.01 -48.15
CA GLY A 113 44.44 -71.06 -49.57
C GLY A 113 45.35 -70.20 -50.45
N GLY A 114 46.51 -69.70 -50.01
CA GLY A 114 47.39 -68.86 -50.77
C GLY A 114 47.43 -67.40 -50.24
N LYS A 115 47.94 -66.43 -51.05
CA LYS A 115 48.01 -65.02 -50.68
C LYS A 115 46.65 -64.43 -50.42
N ILE A 116 46.48 -63.75 -49.26
CA ILE A 116 45.26 -63.02 -48.92
C ILE A 116 45.09 -61.88 -49.91
N SER A 117 43.95 -61.85 -50.61
CA SER A 117 43.56 -60.75 -51.50
C SER A 117 42.45 -59.90 -50.82
N PHE A 118 42.35 -58.60 -51.18
CA PHE A 118 41.30 -57.78 -50.71
C PHE A 118 39.95 -58.27 -51.23
N PRO A 119 39.01 -58.76 -50.35
CA PRO A 119 37.72 -59.26 -50.81
C PRO A 119 36.84 -58.08 -51.28
N ASN A 120 36.03 -58.36 -52.32
CA ASN A 120 34.98 -57.40 -52.70
C ASN A 120 33.83 -57.50 -51.69
N LEU A 121 33.95 -56.73 -50.58
CA LEU A 121 32.98 -56.76 -49.49
C LEU A 121 31.85 -55.73 -49.75
N PRO A 122 30.60 -56.14 -49.62
CA PRO A 122 29.53 -55.17 -49.63
C PRO A 122 29.70 -54.18 -48.40
N THR A 123 29.34 -52.97 -48.58
CA THR A 123 29.36 -52.00 -47.46
C THR A 123 28.40 -52.47 -46.37
N THR A 124 28.95 -53.05 -45.32
CA THR A 124 28.18 -53.47 -44.13
C THR A 124 28.26 -52.36 -43.10
N TYR A 125 27.18 -52.20 -42.38
CA TYR A 125 27.10 -51.24 -41.29
C TYR A 125 27.06 -51.96 -39.95
N SER A 126 27.97 -51.63 -39.07
CA SER A 126 27.99 -52.14 -37.69
C SER A 126 27.32 -51.14 -36.76
N LYS A 127 26.51 -51.62 -35.85
CA LYS A 127 25.92 -50.83 -34.79
C LYS A 127 26.94 -50.76 -33.66
N LEU A 128 27.48 -49.54 -33.42
CA LEU A 128 28.41 -49.27 -32.34
C LEU A 128 27.81 -48.24 -31.36
N SER A 129 27.91 -48.54 -30.08
CA SER A 129 27.60 -47.56 -29.02
C SER A 129 28.91 -46.98 -28.49
N PHE A 130 29.04 -45.66 -28.57
CA PHE A 130 30.14 -44.91 -27.95
C PHE A 130 29.76 -44.37 -26.56
N VAL A 131 28.50 -44.57 -26.16
CA VAL A 131 28.00 -44.15 -24.84
C VAL A 131 27.96 -45.37 -23.94
N LEU A 132 28.63 -45.27 -22.80
CA LEU A 132 28.59 -46.32 -21.78
C LEU A 132 27.32 -46.20 -20.93
N PRO A 133 26.81 -47.34 -20.38
CA PRO A 133 25.56 -47.33 -19.63
C PRO A 133 25.52 -46.39 -18.44
N TYR A 134 26.62 -46.19 -17.74
CA TYR A 134 26.70 -45.33 -16.56
C TYR A 134 27.56 -44.09 -16.86
N SER A 135 27.03 -42.93 -16.58
CA SER A 135 27.70 -41.63 -16.75
C SER A 135 27.47 -40.73 -15.53
N LEU A 136 28.57 -40.31 -14.92
CA LEU A 136 28.57 -39.32 -13.83
C LEU A 136 29.29 -38.07 -14.34
N ASN A 137 28.58 -36.92 -14.34
CA ASN A 137 29.16 -35.64 -14.74
C ASN A 137 29.20 -34.73 -13.53
N ALA A 138 30.32 -34.04 -13.38
CA ALA A 138 30.44 -32.95 -12.42
C ALA A 138 31.21 -31.80 -13.09
N GLY A 139 30.71 -30.55 -12.90
CA GLY A 139 31.33 -29.41 -13.55
C GLY A 139 31.08 -28.09 -12.82
N LEU A 140 31.92 -27.13 -13.16
CA LEU A 140 31.80 -25.72 -12.76
C LEU A 140 31.70 -24.92 -14.05
N ASP A 141 30.66 -24.09 -14.13
CA ASP A 141 30.45 -23.16 -15.22
C ASP A 141 30.51 -21.73 -14.68
N VAL A 142 31.28 -20.90 -15.34
CA VAL A 142 31.36 -19.45 -15.07
C VAL A 142 30.84 -18.73 -16.29
N LYS A 143 29.84 -17.86 -16.12
CA LYS A 143 29.29 -17.04 -17.19
C LYS A 143 29.23 -15.58 -16.75
N GLN A 144 29.73 -14.68 -17.58
CA GLN A 144 29.70 -13.24 -17.35
C GLN A 144 29.12 -12.52 -18.55
N LEU A 145 28.14 -11.65 -18.28
CA LEU A 145 27.59 -10.75 -19.28
C LEU A 145 28.63 -9.64 -19.58
N VAL A 146 29.05 -9.53 -20.85
CA VAL A 146 29.96 -8.48 -21.31
C VAL A 146 29.19 -7.29 -21.87
N TYR A 147 28.16 -7.57 -22.66
CA TYR A 147 27.30 -6.56 -23.24
C TYR A 147 25.88 -7.12 -23.45
N SER A 148 24.87 -6.31 -23.12
CA SER A 148 23.49 -6.58 -23.48
C SER A 148 22.71 -5.29 -23.61
N GLY A 149 22.08 -5.07 -24.77
CA GLY A 149 21.19 -3.94 -24.97
C GLY A 149 20.02 -3.94 -24.00
N THR A 150 19.42 -5.10 -23.77
CA THR A 150 18.28 -5.26 -22.84
C THR A 150 18.68 -5.01 -21.39
N TYR A 151 19.88 -5.41 -20.96
CA TYR A 151 20.39 -5.12 -19.62
C TYR A 151 20.49 -3.61 -19.36
N ASN A 152 21.05 -2.85 -20.30
CA ASN A 152 21.22 -1.42 -20.15
C ASN A 152 19.87 -0.69 -20.04
N GLU A 153 18.89 -1.05 -20.88
CA GLU A 153 17.57 -0.44 -20.83
C GLU A 153 16.78 -0.90 -19.59
N ALA A 154 16.93 -2.15 -19.16
CA ALA A 154 16.36 -2.64 -17.88
C ALA A 154 16.95 -1.87 -16.68
N MET A 155 18.25 -1.57 -16.68
CA MET A 155 18.87 -0.76 -15.64
C MET A 155 18.34 0.68 -15.63
N ARG A 156 18.09 1.28 -16.80
CA ARG A 156 17.43 2.60 -16.89
C ARG A 156 16.00 2.54 -16.35
N ALA A 157 15.24 1.48 -16.68
CA ALA A 157 13.90 1.28 -16.19
C ALA A 157 13.83 1.15 -14.66
N LEU A 158 14.75 0.40 -14.06
CA LEU A 158 14.85 0.27 -12.60
C LEU A 158 15.18 1.61 -11.91
N LYS A 159 16.10 2.39 -12.48
CA LYS A 159 16.44 3.72 -11.94
C LYS A 159 15.23 4.68 -12.00
N LEU A 160 14.49 4.69 -13.10
CA LEU A 160 13.26 5.46 -13.23
C LEU A 160 12.17 4.93 -12.29
N GLY A 161 12.06 3.62 -12.14
CA GLY A 161 11.16 2.97 -11.17
C GLY A 161 11.46 3.39 -9.72
N LYS A 162 12.73 3.62 -9.37
CA LYS A 162 13.10 4.18 -8.06
C LYS A 162 12.59 5.61 -7.88
N GLN A 163 12.73 6.47 -8.90
CA GLN A 163 12.18 7.84 -8.85
C GLN A 163 10.66 7.81 -8.70
N TYR A 164 9.98 6.93 -9.43
CA TYR A 164 8.55 6.72 -9.30
C TYR A 164 8.15 6.26 -7.88
N ALA A 165 8.89 5.32 -7.28
CA ALA A 165 8.64 4.88 -5.91
C ALA A 165 8.83 6.03 -4.88
N GLN A 166 9.75 6.97 -5.13
CA GLN A 166 9.90 8.17 -4.30
C GLN A 166 8.70 9.11 -4.42
N VAL A 167 8.20 9.34 -5.64
CA VAL A 167 6.97 10.12 -5.88
C VAL A 167 5.77 9.48 -5.18
N GLN A 168 5.64 8.16 -5.22
CA GLN A 168 4.57 7.45 -4.51
C GLN A 168 4.60 7.66 -2.99
N VAL A 169 5.79 7.81 -2.38
CA VAL A 169 5.87 8.16 -0.94
C VAL A 169 5.25 9.54 -0.70
N GLY A 170 5.61 10.56 -1.50
CA GLY A 170 5.02 11.90 -1.42
C GLY A 170 3.49 11.88 -1.61
N SER A 171 3.01 11.17 -2.62
CA SER A 171 1.55 10.98 -2.85
C SER A 171 0.87 10.32 -1.65
N LYS A 172 1.52 9.31 -1.04
CA LYS A 172 0.98 8.64 0.15
C LYS A 172 0.94 9.55 1.38
N GLU A 173 1.95 10.41 1.56
CA GLU A 173 1.98 11.40 2.63
C GLU A 173 0.84 12.42 2.48
N VAL A 174 0.60 12.93 1.27
CA VAL A 174 -0.55 13.82 0.97
C VAL A 174 -1.88 13.10 1.22
N ALA A 175 -2.03 11.87 0.73
CA ALA A 175 -3.24 11.07 0.96
C ALA A 175 -3.48 10.81 2.46
N THR A 176 -2.43 10.48 3.23
CA THR A 176 -2.53 10.28 4.68
C THR A 176 -2.92 11.57 5.39
N ARG A 177 -2.34 12.71 5.04
CA ARG A 177 -2.73 14.02 5.57
C ARG A 177 -4.22 14.27 5.36
N ASN A 178 -4.71 14.05 4.14
CA ASN A 178 -6.11 14.21 3.81
C ASN A 178 -7.02 13.29 4.63
N GLN A 179 -6.65 12.01 4.77
CA GLN A 179 -7.40 11.05 5.59
C GLN A 179 -7.47 11.47 7.07
N VAL A 180 -6.37 11.99 7.62
CA VAL A 180 -6.34 12.48 9.02
C VAL A 180 -7.30 13.65 9.18
N ILE A 181 -7.32 14.60 8.27
CA ILE A 181 -8.21 15.76 8.36
C ILE A 181 -9.67 15.32 8.22
N ASP A 182 -9.97 14.40 7.29
CA ASP A 182 -11.30 13.85 7.07
C ASP A 182 -11.82 13.10 8.32
N ALA A 183 -10.94 12.53 9.16
CA ALA A 183 -11.29 11.89 10.41
C ALA A 183 -11.30 12.83 11.61
N TYR A 184 -10.43 13.85 11.63
CA TYR A 184 -10.27 14.78 12.75
C TYR A 184 -11.42 15.79 12.83
N VAL A 185 -11.82 16.33 11.68
CA VAL A 185 -12.87 17.36 11.63
C VAL A 185 -14.20 16.88 12.22
N PRO A 186 -14.75 15.73 11.84
CA PRO A 186 -15.96 15.18 12.48
C PRO A 186 -15.78 14.96 13.98
N ALA A 187 -14.61 14.48 14.42
CA ALA A 187 -14.32 14.23 15.82
C ALA A 187 -14.30 15.52 16.65
N LEU A 188 -13.77 16.59 16.08
CA LEU A 188 -13.81 17.92 16.70
C LEU A 188 -15.23 18.48 16.78
N LEU A 189 -15.97 18.44 15.67
CA LEU A 189 -17.33 18.98 15.60
C LEU A 189 -18.30 18.26 16.54
N ILE A 190 -18.24 16.93 16.59
CA ILE A 190 -19.12 16.18 17.50
C ILE A 190 -18.77 16.46 18.97
N SER A 191 -17.49 16.64 19.29
CA SER A 191 -17.05 16.99 20.64
C SER A 191 -17.57 18.37 21.06
N GLU A 192 -17.55 19.35 20.17
CA GLU A 192 -18.11 20.68 20.44
C GLU A 192 -19.63 20.67 20.52
N ASN A 193 -20.28 19.82 19.73
CA ASN A 193 -21.73 19.66 19.80
C ASN A 193 -22.19 19.08 21.17
N VAL A 194 -21.48 18.07 21.68
CA VAL A 194 -21.72 17.53 23.02
C VAL A 194 -21.56 18.61 24.08
N LYS A 195 -20.51 19.45 24.02
CA LYS A 195 -20.31 20.57 24.96
C LYS A 195 -21.45 21.62 24.90
N THR A 196 -21.96 21.89 23.69
CA THR A 196 -23.10 22.82 23.53
C THR A 196 -24.36 22.22 24.10
N LEU A 197 -24.59 20.94 23.88
CA LEU A 197 -25.75 20.22 24.43
C LEU A 197 -25.69 20.15 25.96
N ASP A 198 -24.50 19.97 26.56
CA ASP A 198 -24.31 20.01 28.00
C ASP A 198 -24.75 21.37 28.61
N LYS A 199 -24.41 22.48 27.96
CA LYS A 199 -24.85 23.83 28.39
C LYS A 199 -26.37 23.93 28.30
N ASN A 200 -26.99 23.45 27.22
CA ASN A 200 -28.43 23.47 27.04
C ASN A 200 -29.16 22.62 28.12
N ILE A 201 -28.66 21.42 28.38
CA ILE A 201 -29.18 20.54 29.45
C ILE A 201 -29.07 21.22 30.84
N ALA A 202 -27.93 21.83 31.14
CA ALA A 202 -27.74 22.52 32.41
C ALA A 202 -28.75 23.68 32.59
N ASN A 203 -28.96 24.48 31.53
CA ASN A 203 -29.94 25.57 31.54
C ASN A 203 -31.37 25.06 31.70
N LEU A 204 -31.76 24.01 30.95
CA LEU A 204 -33.09 23.44 31.03
C LEU A 204 -33.35 22.76 32.39
N ASN A 205 -32.36 22.06 32.94
CA ASN A 205 -32.47 21.47 34.28
C ASN A 205 -32.68 22.53 35.36
N LYS A 206 -31.99 23.68 35.26
CA LYS A 206 -32.23 24.83 36.17
C LYS A 206 -33.66 25.35 36.03
N LEU A 207 -34.14 25.56 34.81
CA LEU A 207 -35.48 26.04 34.53
C LEU A 207 -36.54 25.04 35.04
N THR A 208 -36.38 23.76 34.82
CA THR A 208 -37.29 22.70 35.30
C THR A 208 -37.38 22.71 36.83
N LYS A 209 -36.25 22.86 37.54
CA LYS A 209 -36.26 22.98 39.02
C LYS A 209 -36.95 24.24 39.51
N GLU A 210 -36.73 25.37 38.85
CA GLU A 210 -37.42 26.65 39.19
C GLU A 210 -38.93 26.50 38.98
N THR A 211 -39.38 25.92 37.86
CA THR A 211 -40.80 25.69 37.57
C THR A 211 -41.44 24.72 38.56
N GLN A 212 -40.70 23.65 38.93
CA GLN A 212 -41.22 22.68 39.95
C GLN A 212 -41.39 23.33 41.32
N ALA A 213 -40.52 24.27 41.71
CA ALA A 213 -40.68 25.01 42.95
C ALA A 213 -41.90 25.95 42.86
N THR A 214 -42.10 26.62 41.72
CA THR A 214 -43.28 27.48 41.47
C THR A 214 -44.59 26.69 41.48
N TYR A 215 -44.58 25.48 40.90
CA TYR A 215 -45.74 24.56 40.99
C TYR A 215 -46.08 24.16 42.44
N LYS A 216 -45.08 23.79 43.24
CA LYS A 216 -45.29 23.46 44.65
C LYS A 216 -45.80 24.61 45.44
N ALA A 217 -45.51 25.87 45.04
CA ALA A 217 -46.05 27.06 45.64
C ALA A 217 -47.43 27.44 45.07
N GLY A 218 -48.01 26.69 44.14
CA GLY A 218 -49.33 26.94 43.57
C GLY A 218 -49.39 27.96 42.44
N PHE A 219 -48.25 28.41 41.90
CA PHE A 219 -48.17 29.43 40.87
C PHE A 219 -47.83 28.90 39.46
N ALA A 220 -47.74 27.59 39.26
CA ALA A 220 -47.57 26.97 37.96
C ALA A 220 -48.43 25.70 37.88
N GLU A 221 -48.69 25.20 36.68
CA GLU A 221 -49.41 23.98 36.44
C GLU A 221 -48.51 22.74 36.42
N GLN A 222 -49.05 21.55 36.76
CA GLN A 222 -48.30 20.29 36.60
C GLN A 222 -47.87 20.08 35.16
N LEU A 223 -48.68 20.45 34.18
CA LEU A 223 -48.41 20.35 32.75
C LEU A 223 -47.14 21.08 32.34
N ASP A 224 -46.82 22.24 32.99
CA ASP A 224 -45.61 23.00 32.74
C ASP A 224 -44.35 22.24 33.17
N VAL A 225 -44.42 21.60 34.36
CA VAL A 225 -43.33 20.75 34.87
C VAL A 225 -43.12 19.52 33.96
N ASP A 226 -44.21 18.91 33.55
CA ASP A 226 -44.18 17.67 32.72
C ASP A 226 -43.55 17.96 31.33
N ARG A 227 -43.90 19.10 30.71
CA ARG A 227 -43.32 19.53 29.43
C ARG A 227 -41.81 19.77 29.50
N LEU A 228 -41.37 20.51 30.51
CA LEU A 228 -39.95 20.77 30.71
C LEU A 228 -39.17 19.53 31.08
N THR A 229 -39.78 18.63 31.85
CA THR A 229 -39.18 17.31 32.16
C THR A 229 -39.04 16.45 30.92
N LEU A 230 -40.05 16.43 30.04
CA LEU A 230 -40.01 15.71 28.77
C LEU A 230 -38.92 16.28 27.86
N SER A 231 -38.84 17.63 27.72
CA SER A 231 -37.77 18.30 26.97
C SER A 231 -36.37 17.95 27.50
N LEU A 232 -36.21 17.97 28.84
CA LEU A 232 -34.96 17.59 29.48
C LEU A 232 -34.57 16.14 29.20
N SER A 233 -35.51 15.23 29.30
CA SER A 233 -35.30 13.80 28.97
C SER A 233 -34.91 13.58 27.53
N ASN A 234 -35.54 14.31 26.59
CA ASN A 234 -35.21 14.26 25.17
C ASN A 234 -33.78 14.73 24.90
N LEU A 235 -33.33 15.84 25.49
CA LEU A 235 -31.98 16.34 25.37
C LEU A 235 -30.94 15.40 25.99
N GLN A 236 -31.26 14.75 27.12
CA GLN A 236 -30.38 13.77 27.76
C GLN A 236 -30.22 12.51 26.88
N THR A 237 -31.32 12.03 26.29
CA THR A 237 -31.29 10.90 25.34
C THR A 237 -30.43 11.25 24.12
N LEU A 238 -30.61 12.46 23.60
CA LEU A 238 -29.84 12.92 22.45
C LEU A 238 -28.35 13.05 22.79
N LYS A 239 -28.00 13.55 24.00
CA LYS A 239 -26.62 13.58 24.46
C LYS A 239 -26.02 12.19 24.51
N ALA A 240 -26.71 11.22 25.07
CA ALA A 240 -26.24 9.82 25.13
C ALA A 240 -25.94 9.24 23.72
N ASN A 241 -26.81 9.54 22.74
CA ASN A 241 -26.60 9.14 21.35
C ASN A 241 -25.37 9.82 20.72
N LEU A 242 -25.19 11.13 20.98
CA LEU A 242 -24.01 11.87 20.47
C LEU A 242 -22.72 11.40 21.12
N GLU A 243 -22.73 11.04 22.41
CA GLU A 243 -21.56 10.48 23.09
C GLU A 243 -21.13 9.15 22.48
N GLN A 244 -22.09 8.25 22.19
CA GLN A 244 -21.80 7.00 21.47
C GLN A 244 -21.23 7.27 20.06
N GLN A 245 -21.83 8.21 19.34
CA GLN A 245 -21.31 8.61 18.02
C GLN A 245 -19.93 9.23 18.10
N LYS A 246 -19.65 10.04 19.13
CA LYS A 246 -18.33 10.60 19.42
C LYS A 246 -17.30 9.50 19.58
N ASP A 247 -17.59 8.46 20.35
CA ASP A 247 -16.68 7.34 20.57
C ASP A 247 -16.35 6.62 19.25
N LEU A 248 -17.35 6.41 18.38
CA LEU A 248 -17.13 5.82 17.06
C LEU A 248 -16.20 6.67 16.20
N VAL A 249 -16.42 7.98 16.13
CA VAL A 249 -15.62 8.89 15.32
C VAL A 249 -14.21 9.05 15.89
N ILE A 250 -14.06 9.09 17.21
CA ILE A 250 -12.74 9.12 17.88
C ILE A 250 -11.97 7.82 17.59
N ASN A 251 -12.62 6.66 17.62
CA ASN A 251 -11.98 5.41 17.29
C ASN A 251 -11.56 5.34 15.81
N ALA A 252 -12.37 5.90 14.90
CA ALA A 252 -11.99 6.04 13.50
C ALA A 252 -10.76 6.97 13.32
N LEU A 253 -10.69 8.06 14.08
CA LEU A 253 -9.51 8.94 14.11
C LEU A 253 -8.27 8.20 14.61
N LYS A 254 -8.36 7.48 15.76
CA LYS A 254 -7.25 6.68 16.29
C LYS A 254 -6.71 5.70 15.25
N LEU A 255 -7.62 4.98 14.58
CA LEU A 255 -7.24 4.04 13.52
C LEU A 255 -6.50 4.75 12.37
N THR A 256 -7.04 5.91 11.93
CA THR A 256 -6.49 6.67 10.81
C THR A 256 -5.07 7.18 11.10
N ILE A 257 -4.83 7.69 12.32
CA ILE A 257 -3.51 8.20 12.70
C ILE A 257 -2.55 7.12 13.19
N GLY A 258 -3.03 5.89 13.40
CA GLY A 258 -2.22 4.79 13.98
C GLY A 258 -1.99 4.95 15.48
N PHE A 259 -2.91 5.59 16.20
CA PHE A 259 -2.85 5.78 17.65
C PHE A 259 -3.32 4.51 18.39
N PRO A 260 -2.71 4.16 19.55
CA PRO A 260 -3.15 3.00 20.33
C PRO A 260 -4.64 3.10 20.72
N MET A 261 -5.40 2.03 20.49
CA MET A 261 -6.86 2.04 20.72
C MET A 261 -7.22 2.18 22.21
N GLU A 262 -6.33 1.73 23.10
CA GLU A 262 -6.51 1.73 24.55
C GLU A 262 -6.33 3.13 25.18
N LYS A 263 -5.67 4.04 24.49
CA LYS A 263 -5.41 5.40 24.96
C LYS A 263 -6.52 6.34 24.52
N ASN A 264 -6.89 7.27 25.38
CA ASN A 264 -7.88 8.30 25.04
C ASN A 264 -7.22 9.47 24.31
N ILE A 265 -7.92 9.98 23.28
CA ILE A 265 -7.52 11.17 22.53
C ILE A 265 -8.70 12.15 22.47
N GLU A 266 -8.42 13.42 22.58
CA GLU A 266 -9.41 14.48 22.43
C GLU A 266 -8.90 15.55 21.45
N PRO A 267 -9.64 15.84 20.35
CA PRO A 267 -9.36 16.97 19.47
C PRO A 267 -9.43 18.28 20.25
N SER A 268 -8.40 19.15 20.11
CA SER A 268 -8.25 20.36 20.92
C SER A 268 -8.27 21.68 20.17
N ASP A 269 -8.42 21.65 18.83
CA ASP A 269 -8.51 22.87 18.04
C ASP A 269 -9.80 23.66 18.31
N ASN A 270 -9.75 24.96 18.02
CA ASN A 270 -10.92 25.79 17.97
C ASN A 270 -11.52 25.77 16.56
N ILE A 271 -12.80 25.37 16.46
CA ILE A 271 -13.51 25.33 15.17
C ILE A 271 -13.48 26.68 14.46
N GLN A 272 -13.65 27.78 15.19
CA GLN A 272 -13.67 29.12 14.59
C GLN A 272 -12.33 29.48 13.94
N THR A 273 -11.21 29.01 14.52
CA THR A 273 -9.89 29.21 13.95
C THR A 273 -9.72 28.36 12.68
N LEU A 274 -10.19 27.12 12.69
CA LEU A 274 -10.14 26.23 11.50
C LEU A 274 -11.06 26.70 10.37
N LEU A 275 -12.14 27.43 10.69
CA LEU A 275 -13.06 28.02 9.72
C LEU A 275 -12.57 29.38 9.17
N GLN A 276 -11.50 29.96 9.70
CA GLN A 276 -10.83 31.12 9.12
C GLN A 276 -10.04 30.72 7.90
N ILE A 277 -10.77 30.43 6.82
CA ILE A 277 -10.22 30.02 5.54
C ILE A 277 -9.65 31.28 4.87
N PRO A 278 -8.34 31.29 4.53
CA PRO A 278 -7.76 32.41 3.79
C PRO A 278 -8.50 32.61 2.47
N ALA A 279 -8.73 33.86 2.10
CA ALA A 279 -9.27 34.22 0.79
C ALA A 279 -8.19 34.05 -0.30
N ASP A 280 -7.75 32.82 -0.53
CA ASP A 280 -6.61 32.49 -1.38
C ASP A 280 -7.00 32.46 -2.87
N GLY A 281 -6.02 32.80 -3.72
CA GLY A 281 -6.10 32.70 -5.18
C GLY A 281 -6.46 31.30 -5.71
N ASP A 282 -6.36 30.25 -4.86
CA ASP A 282 -6.78 28.88 -5.18
C ASP A 282 -8.27 28.76 -5.49
N LEU A 283 -9.08 29.66 -4.96
CA LEU A 283 -10.52 29.71 -5.22
C LEU A 283 -10.85 30.22 -6.64
N VAL A 284 -9.90 30.91 -7.32
CA VAL A 284 -10.17 31.58 -8.59
C VAL A 284 -9.11 31.33 -9.65
N GLY A 285 -7.90 30.85 -9.28
CA GLY A 285 -6.77 30.67 -10.19
C GLY A 285 -6.94 29.57 -11.22
N PRO A 286 -6.09 29.53 -12.27
CA PRO A 286 -6.06 28.42 -13.23
C PRO A 286 -5.69 27.11 -12.53
N VAL A 287 -6.09 25.99 -13.14
CA VAL A 287 -5.77 24.65 -12.65
C VAL A 287 -4.31 24.33 -12.96
N ASP A 288 -3.51 24.07 -11.94
CA ASP A 288 -2.12 23.60 -12.09
C ASP A 288 -2.09 22.07 -11.92
N PHE A 289 -2.09 21.35 -13.04
CA PHE A 289 -2.11 19.89 -13.04
C PHE A 289 -0.85 19.28 -12.38
N ILE A 290 0.31 19.96 -12.45
CA ILE A 290 1.59 19.41 -11.94
C ILE A 290 1.56 19.25 -10.41
N LYS A 291 0.76 20.05 -9.71
CA LYS A 291 0.59 19.91 -8.26
C LYS A 291 -0.23 18.68 -7.86
N ARG A 292 -0.93 18.07 -8.79
CA ARG A 292 -1.72 16.88 -8.54
C ARG A 292 -0.83 15.64 -8.58
N ALA A 293 -0.86 14.87 -7.50
CA ALA A 293 -0.07 13.64 -7.37
C ALA A 293 -0.40 12.65 -8.50
N GLU A 294 -1.69 12.47 -8.82
CA GLU A 294 -2.16 11.56 -9.85
C GLU A 294 -1.67 11.97 -11.26
N TYR A 295 -1.57 13.28 -11.50
CA TYR A 295 -1.05 13.78 -12.78
C TYR A 295 0.46 13.56 -12.89
N THR A 296 1.20 13.82 -11.81
CA THR A 296 2.64 13.55 -11.72
C THR A 296 2.94 12.04 -11.86
N GLU A 297 2.12 11.19 -11.26
CA GLU A 297 2.21 9.73 -11.43
C GLU A 297 1.97 9.33 -12.90
N THR A 298 1.01 9.95 -13.57
CA THR A 298 0.73 9.70 -14.99
C THR A 298 1.89 10.14 -15.89
N LEU A 299 2.52 11.28 -15.60
CA LEU A 299 3.72 11.73 -16.32
C LEU A 299 4.90 10.76 -16.15
N ASN A 300 5.12 10.26 -14.94
CA ASN A 300 6.14 9.24 -14.69
C ASN A 300 5.79 7.90 -15.40
N GLY A 301 4.51 7.54 -15.44
CA GLY A 301 4.01 6.41 -16.21
C GLY A 301 4.27 6.55 -17.70
N GLU A 302 4.15 7.76 -18.26
CA GLU A 302 4.47 8.07 -19.64
C GLU A 302 5.95 7.84 -19.94
N GLU A 303 6.85 8.29 -19.06
CA GLU A 303 8.29 8.05 -19.19
C GLU A 303 8.66 6.56 -19.08
N ILE A 304 8.00 5.82 -18.18
CA ILE A 304 8.16 4.37 -18.07
C ILE A 304 7.69 3.69 -19.36
N SER A 305 6.56 4.11 -19.94
CA SER A 305 6.05 3.55 -21.20
C SER A 305 6.97 3.81 -22.39
N LYS A 306 7.59 4.99 -22.47
CA LYS A 306 8.63 5.30 -23.47
C LYS A 306 9.84 4.36 -23.30
N LEU A 307 10.24 4.12 -22.06
CA LEU A 307 11.37 3.23 -21.77
C LEU A 307 11.02 1.75 -22.07
N GLN A 308 9.76 1.34 -21.95
CA GLN A 308 9.32 0.00 -22.39
C GLN A 308 9.45 -0.17 -23.91
N ILE A 309 9.22 0.90 -24.69
CA ILE A 309 9.47 0.90 -26.13
C ILE A 309 10.98 0.72 -26.40
N ASP A 310 11.84 1.46 -25.68
CA ASP A 310 13.29 1.34 -25.82
C ASP A 310 13.78 -0.06 -25.42
N LEU A 311 13.21 -0.65 -24.37
CA LEU A 311 13.51 -2.02 -23.95
C LEU A 311 13.10 -3.04 -25.02
N ALA A 312 11.92 -2.87 -25.63
CA ALA A 312 11.49 -3.73 -26.75
C ALA A 312 12.43 -3.59 -27.96
N LYS A 313 12.87 -2.35 -28.31
CA LYS A 313 13.85 -2.08 -29.36
C LYS A 313 15.22 -2.69 -29.05
N ALA A 314 15.59 -2.75 -27.76
CA ALA A 314 16.87 -3.33 -27.33
C ALA A 314 16.99 -4.83 -27.64
N ALA A 315 15.90 -5.54 -27.91
CA ALA A 315 15.92 -6.94 -28.37
C ALA A 315 16.63 -7.13 -29.73
N TYR A 316 16.77 -6.08 -30.54
CA TYR A 316 17.57 -6.10 -31.79
C TYR A 316 19.07 -5.93 -31.53
N LYS A 317 19.49 -5.51 -30.33
CA LYS A 317 20.90 -5.37 -30.00
C LYS A 317 21.50 -6.72 -29.62
N PRO A 318 22.81 -6.96 -29.92
CA PRO A 318 23.45 -8.21 -29.56
C PRO A 318 23.55 -8.39 -28.03
N THR A 319 23.61 -9.64 -27.60
CA THR A 319 24.03 -10.03 -26.26
C THR A 319 25.34 -10.77 -26.35
N VAL A 320 26.38 -10.29 -25.66
CA VAL A 320 27.72 -10.85 -25.63
C VAL A 320 28.01 -11.34 -24.20
N ALA A 321 28.42 -12.59 -24.06
CA ALA A 321 28.81 -13.19 -22.79
C ALA A 321 30.15 -13.91 -22.93
N ALA A 322 31.02 -13.76 -21.93
CA ALA A 322 32.19 -14.63 -21.76
C ALA A 322 31.77 -15.82 -20.88
N PHE A 323 32.35 -16.96 -21.16
CA PHE A 323 32.10 -18.17 -20.36
C PHE A 323 33.35 -19.00 -20.20
N ALA A 324 33.43 -19.71 -19.09
CA ALA A 324 34.43 -20.75 -18.85
C ALA A 324 33.72 -21.94 -18.21
N SER A 325 34.05 -23.14 -18.67
CA SER A 325 33.51 -24.40 -18.16
C SER A 325 34.67 -25.34 -17.85
N PHE A 326 34.64 -25.93 -16.68
CA PHE A 326 35.55 -26.97 -16.28
C PHE A 326 34.72 -28.14 -15.72
N GLY A 327 34.88 -29.31 -16.29
CA GLY A 327 34.08 -30.45 -15.89
C GLY A 327 34.83 -31.76 -16.04
N ASN A 328 34.23 -32.78 -15.46
CA ASN A 328 34.69 -34.13 -15.57
C ASN A 328 33.50 -35.04 -15.81
N THR A 329 33.65 -35.90 -16.79
CA THR A 329 32.69 -36.98 -17.06
C THR A 329 33.34 -38.31 -16.76
N LEU A 330 32.77 -39.08 -15.85
CA LEU A 330 33.14 -40.45 -15.57
C LEU A 330 32.13 -41.38 -16.23
N ASN A 331 32.61 -42.26 -17.07
CA ASN A 331 31.77 -43.24 -17.76
C ASN A 331 32.20 -44.67 -17.42
N SER A 332 31.23 -45.55 -17.21
CA SER A 332 31.48 -46.98 -16.90
C SER A 332 30.50 -47.87 -17.65
N ALA A 333 30.99 -49.07 -18.03
CA ALA A 333 30.18 -50.12 -18.59
C ALA A 333 29.53 -51.02 -17.53
N ASP A 334 30.19 -51.22 -16.40
CA ASP A 334 29.87 -52.22 -15.38
C ASP A 334 29.71 -51.66 -13.94
N PHE A 335 29.71 -50.35 -13.80
CA PHE A 335 29.68 -49.63 -12.53
C PHE A 335 30.93 -49.82 -11.63
N LYS A 336 31.94 -50.60 -12.09
CA LYS A 336 33.18 -50.87 -11.32
C LYS A 336 34.36 -50.09 -11.90
N ASN A 337 34.48 -50.07 -13.22
CA ASN A 337 35.59 -49.43 -13.91
C ASN A 337 35.15 -48.10 -14.50
N TRP A 338 35.67 -47.01 -14.00
CA TRP A 338 35.30 -45.69 -14.43
C TRP A 338 36.39 -45.03 -15.27
N ASN A 339 36.01 -44.57 -16.45
CA ASN A 339 36.87 -43.79 -17.33
C ASN A 339 36.73 -42.32 -17.01
N TYR A 340 37.83 -41.66 -16.75
CA TYR A 340 37.89 -40.26 -16.35
C TYR A 340 38.18 -39.37 -17.57
N LEU A 341 37.28 -38.45 -17.89
CA LEU A 341 37.35 -37.56 -19.06
C LEU A 341 37.21 -36.11 -18.62
N PRO A 342 38.32 -35.43 -18.26
CA PRO A 342 38.31 -34.02 -17.93
C PRO A 342 38.09 -33.18 -19.17
N THR A 343 37.30 -32.10 -19.01
CA THR A 343 37.04 -31.13 -20.07
C THR A 343 37.23 -29.71 -19.53
N GLY A 344 37.82 -28.81 -20.29
CA GLY A 344 37.98 -27.42 -19.98
C GLY A 344 37.73 -26.58 -21.22
N LEU A 345 36.93 -25.55 -21.08
CA LEU A 345 36.53 -24.69 -22.18
C LEU A 345 36.46 -23.24 -21.71
N ILE A 346 36.98 -22.32 -22.48
CA ILE A 346 36.81 -20.87 -22.33
C ILE A 346 36.40 -20.27 -23.66
N GLY A 347 35.48 -19.32 -23.65
CA GLY A 347 35.00 -18.73 -24.88
C GLY A 347 34.20 -17.46 -24.69
N ILE A 348 33.86 -16.84 -25.82
CA ILE A 348 32.96 -15.69 -25.91
C ILE A 348 31.81 -16.11 -26.84
N SER A 349 30.58 -15.87 -26.43
CA SER A 349 29.40 -16.03 -27.26
C SER A 349 28.76 -14.69 -27.56
N ALA A 350 28.35 -14.47 -28.79
CA ALA A 350 27.58 -13.32 -29.22
C ALA A 350 26.30 -13.81 -29.91
N ASN A 351 25.16 -13.39 -29.38
CA ASN A 351 23.86 -13.74 -29.94
C ASN A 351 23.13 -12.47 -30.38
N ILE A 352 22.63 -12.46 -31.60
CA ILE A 352 21.80 -11.40 -32.17
C ILE A 352 20.63 -12.03 -32.92
N THR A 353 19.44 -11.51 -32.72
CA THR A 353 18.25 -11.94 -33.47
C THR A 353 18.21 -11.22 -34.81
N LEU A 354 18.45 -11.92 -35.89
CA LEU A 354 18.40 -11.35 -37.25
C LEU A 354 16.99 -11.41 -37.85
N TRP A 355 16.22 -12.43 -37.51
CA TRP A 355 14.88 -12.64 -38.01
C TRP A 355 14.02 -13.40 -37.02
N ASP A 356 12.87 -12.84 -36.68
CA ASP A 356 11.94 -13.39 -35.68
C ASP A 356 10.47 -13.35 -36.14
N TRP A 357 10.24 -13.34 -37.46
CA TRP A 357 8.90 -13.23 -38.03
C TRP A 357 8.08 -12.06 -37.51
N HIS A 358 8.71 -10.90 -37.31
CA HIS A 358 8.13 -9.66 -36.79
C HIS A 358 7.71 -9.70 -35.32
N ALA A 359 8.11 -10.68 -34.55
CA ALA A 359 7.77 -10.78 -33.13
C ALA A 359 8.22 -9.54 -32.34
N THR A 360 9.48 -9.12 -32.51
CA THR A 360 10.03 -7.90 -31.87
C THR A 360 9.30 -6.66 -32.33
N ARG A 361 9.03 -6.51 -33.64
CA ARG A 361 8.26 -5.37 -34.16
C ARG A 361 6.86 -5.32 -33.55
N SER A 362 6.19 -6.45 -33.42
CA SER A 362 4.86 -6.54 -32.79
C SER A 362 4.90 -6.12 -31.31
N ARG A 363 5.98 -6.49 -30.56
CA ARG A 363 6.18 -6.04 -29.17
C ARG A 363 6.40 -4.52 -29.10
N ILE A 364 7.15 -3.95 -30.02
CA ILE A 364 7.34 -2.49 -30.11
C ILE A 364 6.00 -1.80 -30.37
N ASN A 365 5.24 -2.26 -31.36
CA ASN A 365 3.92 -1.70 -31.66
C ASN A 365 2.95 -1.81 -30.47
N GLN A 366 2.97 -2.93 -29.73
CA GLN A 366 2.17 -3.07 -28.51
C GLN A 366 2.56 -2.05 -27.44
N ALA A 367 3.86 -1.82 -27.26
CA ALA A 367 4.35 -0.81 -26.30
C ALA A 367 3.99 0.63 -26.78
N GLU A 368 4.03 0.91 -28.07
CA GLU A 368 3.60 2.20 -28.64
C GLU A 368 2.08 2.43 -28.46
N ILE A 369 1.27 1.38 -28.66
CA ILE A 369 -0.17 1.45 -28.39
C ILE A 369 -0.44 1.69 -26.92
N ALA A 370 0.29 1.02 -26.00
CA ALA A 370 0.16 1.24 -24.57
C ALA A 370 0.48 2.70 -24.18
N LEU A 371 1.51 3.30 -24.78
CA LEU A 371 1.81 4.72 -24.62
C LEU A 371 0.67 5.62 -25.11
N GLN A 372 0.09 5.34 -26.26
CA GLN A 372 -1.06 6.10 -26.78
C GLN A 372 -2.28 5.98 -25.86
N GLN A 373 -2.57 4.78 -25.36
CA GLN A 373 -3.65 4.58 -24.38
C GLN A 373 -3.45 5.41 -23.12
N LEU A 374 -2.21 5.47 -22.63
CA LEU A 374 -1.86 6.30 -21.46
C LEU A 374 -2.04 7.79 -21.74
N GLN A 375 -1.70 8.26 -22.96
CA GLN A 375 -1.92 9.65 -23.38
C GLN A 375 -3.41 10.02 -23.43
N TYR A 376 -4.27 9.12 -23.90
CA TYR A 376 -5.72 9.33 -23.83
C TYR A 376 -6.21 9.39 -22.38
N SER A 377 -5.73 8.48 -21.53
CA SER A 377 -6.06 8.49 -20.10
C SER A 377 -5.58 9.77 -19.40
N LYS A 378 -4.42 10.32 -19.79
CA LYS A 378 -3.94 11.62 -19.30
C LYS A 378 -4.86 12.76 -19.68
N ASN A 379 -5.32 12.81 -20.93
CA ASN A 379 -6.26 13.83 -21.38
C ASN A 379 -7.60 13.75 -20.63
N ASP A 380 -8.09 12.54 -20.37
CA ASP A 380 -9.30 12.34 -19.57
C ASP A 380 -9.10 12.74 -18.11
N LEU A 381 -7.91 12.48 -17.54
CA LEU A 381 -7.54 12.93 -16.20
C LEU A 381 -7.52 14.46 -16.11
N GLU A 382 -6.97 15.18 -17.09
CA GLU A 382 -6.97 16.64 -17.14
C GLU A 382 -8.40 17.21 -17.13
N ARG A 383 -9.30 16.60 -17.91
CA ARG A 383 -10.73 16.97 -17.94
C ARG A 383 -11.40 16.69 -16.59
N ALA A 384 -11.12 15.52 -15.99
CA ALA A 384 -11.67 15.13 -14.71
C ALA A 384 -11.20 16.06 -13.58
N ILE A 385 -9.92 16.44 -13.55
CA ILE A 385 -9.36 17.40 -12.57
C ILE A 385 -10.03 18.77 -12.76
N THR A 386 -10.18 19.24 -13.99
CA THR A 386 -10.82 20.53 -14.30
C THR A 386 -12.28 20.55 -13.81
N LEU A 387 -13.02 19.47 -14.05
CA LEU A 387 -14.39 19.32 -13.56
C LEU A 387 -14.44 19.28 -12.03
N GLN A 388 -13.53 18.51 -11.40
CA GLN A 388 -13.44 18.39 -9.94
C GLN A 388 -13.18 19.76 -9.27
N VAL A 389 -12.22 20.54 -9.81
CA VAL A 389 -11.93 21.90 -9.31
C VAL A 389 -13.13 22.82 -9.45
N THR A 390 -13.81 22.76 -10.60
CA THR A 390 -15.00 23.58 -10.85
C THR A 390 -16.14 23.24 -9.88
N ASN A 391 -16.42 21.95 -9.69
CA ASN A 391 -17.45 21.49 -8.76
C ASN A 391 -17.11 21.83 -7.30
N ALA A 392 -15.85 21.65 -6.89
CA ALA A 392 -15.40 22.00 -5.54
C ALA A 392 -15.57 23.51 -5.26
N ARG A 393 -15.24 24.37 -6.21
CA ARG A 393 -15.44 25.84 -6.10
C ARG A 393 -16.92 26.22 -5.95
N ILE A 394 -17.80 25.56 -6.73
CA ILE A 394 -19.25 25.79 -6.63
C ILE A 394 -19.76 25.35 -5.25
N ALA A 395 -19.38 24.14 -4.83
CA ALA A 395 -19.77 23.60 -3.52
C ALA A 395 -19.32 24.51 -2.37
N TYR A 396 -18.07 24.98 -2.40
CA TYR A 396 -17.54 25.88 -1.38
C TYR A 396 -18.35 27.19 -1.27
N ARG A 397 -18.63 27.85 -2.38
CA ARG A 397 -19.42 29.08 -2.39
C ARG A 397 -20.82 28.88 -1.82
N ASN A 398 -21.44 27.74 -2.11
CA ASN A 398 -22.76 27.41 -1.62
C ASN A 398 -22.76 27.12 -0.12
N THR A 399 -21.79 26.34 0.37
CA THR A 399 -21.67 26.01 1.79
C THR A 399 -21.28 27.24 2.63
N GLN A 400 -20.46 28.14 2.11
CA GLN A 400 -20.14 29.42 2.77
C GLN A 400 -21.39 30.24 3.02
N ARG A 401 -22.23 30.43 1.98
CA ARG A 401 -23.51 31.13 2.14
C ARG A 401 -24.44 30.43 3.12
N ASN A 402 -24.44 29.11 3.13
CA ASN A 402 -25.26 28.35 4.07
C ASN A 402 -24.81 28.58 5.51
N VAL A 403 -23.50 28.58 5.81
CA VAL A 403 -22.97 28.88 7.15
C VAL A 403 -23.42 30.29 7.60
N ASP A 404 -23.28 31.31 6.73
CA ASP A 404 -23.69 32.66 7.04
C ASP A 404 -25.18 32.74 7.39
N ASN A 405 -26.05 32.03 6.67
CA ASN A 405 -27.47 31.96 6.91
C ASN A 405 -27.80 31.23 8.23
N GLN A 406 -27.16 30.06 8.49
CA GLN A 406 -27.39 29.30 9.70
C GLN A 406 -26.90 30.07 10.95
N GLN A 407 -25.81 30.81 10.82
CA GLN A 407 -25.34 31.70 11.92
C GLN A 407 -26.37 32.75 12.28
N LYS A 408 -27.00 33.38 11.30
CA LYS A 408 -28.09 34.32 11.51
C LYS A 408 -29.30 33.65 12.16
N ASN A 409 -29.63 32.44 11.72
CA ASN A 409 -30.73 31.67 12.31
C ASN A 409 -30.50 31.33 13.79
N VAL A 410 -29.26 30.92 14.16
CA VAL A 410 -28.89 30.66 15.56
C VAL A 410 -29.06 31.94 16.39
N THR A 411 -28.52 33.08 15.91
CA THR A 411 -28.62 34.37 16.62
C THR A 411 -30.09 34.79 16.82
N LEU A 412 -30.95 34.53 15.83
CA LEU A 412 -32.39 34.79 15.94
C LEU A 412 -33.07 33.85 16.94
N ALA A 413 -32.75 32.55 16.87
CA ALA A 413 -33.30 31.55 17.76
C ALA A 413 -32.87 31.77 19.22
N GLU A 414 -31.62 32.17 19.48
CA GLU A 414 -31.13 32.57 20.80
C GLU A 414 -31.93 33.75 21.37
N ARG A 415 -32.17 34.78 20.53
CA ARG A 415 -32.99 35.96 20.94
C ARG A 415 -34.43 35.55 21.26
N ILE A 416 -35.05 34.70 20.42
CA ILE A 416 -36.40 34.18 20.65
C ILE A 416 -36.43 33.42 21.98
N TYR A 417 -35.50 32.50 22.18
CA TYR A 417 -35.40 31.70 23.39
C TYR A 417 -35.25 32.54 24.63
N ALA A 418 -34.31 33.51 24.64
CA ALA A 418 -34.06 34.41 25.76
C ALA A 418 -35.31 35.25 26.08
N THR A 419 -35.99 35.79 25.06
CA THR A 419 -37.21 36.61 25.25
C THR A 419 -38.35 35.74 25.80
N THR A 420 -38.54 34.55 25.27
CA THR A 420 -39.57 33.61 25.74
C THR A 420 -39.29 33.15 27.17
N GLN A 421 -38.03 32.91 27.53
CA GLN A 421 -37.63 32.59 28.92
C GLN A 421 -37.97 33.70 29.91
N ILE A 422 -37.73 34.97 29.53
CA ILE A 422 -38.08 36.10 30.37
C ILE A 422 -39.60 36.20 30.52
N LYS A 423 -40.38 36.05 29.44
CA LYS A 423 -41.84 36.05 29.49
C LYS A 423 -42.37 34.93 30.40
N TYR A 424 -41.84 33.73 30.24
CA TYR A 424 -42.24 32.58 31.05
C TYR A 424 -41.96 32.79 32.54
N LYS A 425 -40.79 33.30 32.91
CA LYS A 425 -40.42 33.60 34.29
C LYS A 425 -41.30 34.69 34.92
N ASN A 426 -41.79 35.63 34.10
CA ASN A 426 -42.69 36.68 34.56
C ASN A 426 -44.17 36.29 34.52
N GLY A 427 -44.49 35.01 34.20
CA GLY A 427 -45.87 34.50 34.19
C GLY A 427 -46.72 34.96 33.01
N VAL A 428 -46.15 35.60 31.99
CA VAL A 428 -46.85 36.10 30.78
C VAL A 428 -46.61 35.25 29.54
N GLY A 429 -45.82 34.14 29.64
CA GLY A 429 -45.57 33.14 28.61
C GLY A 429 -45.98 31.74 29.04
N SER A 430 -46.22 30.85 28.09
CA SER A 430 -46.58 29.46 28.38
C SER A 430 -45.36 28.54 28.31
N SER A 431 -45.41 27.38 29.01
CA SER A 431 -44.43 26.32 28.90
C SER A 431 -44.35 25.74 27.47
N PHE A 432 -45.45 25.82 26.72
CA PHE A 432 -45.47 25.42 25.31
C PHE A 432 -44.59 26.34 24.43
N GLU A 433 -44.74 27.65 24.60
CA GLU A 433 -43.88 28.60 23.89
C GLU A 433 -42.41 28.40 24.26
N MET A 434 -42.12 28.16 25.54
CA MET A 434 -40.78 27.89 26.02
C MET A 434 -40.15 26.65 25.41
N SER A 435 -40.88 25.53 25.43
CA SER A 435 -40.42 24.25 24.82
C SER A 435 -40.27 24.36 23.30
N SER A 436 -41.16 25.12 22.64
CA SER A 436 -41.05 25.37 21.20
C SER A 436 -39.82 26.23 20.85
N ALA A 437 -39.56 27.29 21.59
CA ALA A 437 -38.40 28.15 21.40
C ALA A 437 -37.07 27.38 21.63
N GLU A 438 -37.06 26.52 22.66
CA GLU A 438 -35.92 25.63 22.94
C GLU A 438 -35.64 24.66 21.80
N SER A 439 -36.68 23.96 21.30
CA SER A 439 -36.56 23.04 20.18
C SER A 439 -36.04 23.73 18.92
N GLN A 440 -36.53 24.97 18.64
CA GLN A 440 -36.06 25.80 17.54
C GLN A 440 -34.59 26.20 17.68
N LEU A 441 -34.18 26.61 18.89
CA LEU A 441 -32.79 26.96 19.16
C LEU A 441 -31.88 25.75 18.95
N TYR A 442 -32.26 24.59 19.49
CA TYR A 442 -31.52 23.39 19.34
C TYR A 442 -31.38 22.97 17.85
N MET A 443 -32.48 23.01 17.09
CA MET A 443 -32.43 22.69 15.65
C MET A 443 -31.54 23.69 14.88
N ALA A 444 -31.59 24.99 15.22
CA ALA A 444 -30.74 25.99 14.58
C ALA A 444 -29.26 25.74 14.89
N GLN A 445 -28.89 25.36 16.11
CA GLN A 445 -27.54 25.00 16.51
C GLN A 445 -27.04 23.78 15.77
N GLN A 446 -27.87 22.71 15.63
CA GLN A 446 -27.54 21.52 14.86
C GLN A 446 -27.30 21.82 13.37
N ASN A 447 -28.18 22.62 12.78
CA ASN A 447 -28.04 23.04 11.38
C ASN A 447 -26.77 23.86 11.15
N LEU A 448 -26.37 24.69 12.12
CA LEU A 448 -25.11 25.43 12.03
C LEU A 448 -23.91 24.51 12.09
N VAL A 449 -23.88 23.54 13.00
CA VAL A 449 -22.81 22.53 13.10
C VAL A 449 -22.68 21.74 11.80
N GLN A 450 -23.82 21.32 11.22
CA GLN A 450 -23.81 20.62 9.94
C GLN A 450 -23.29 21.52 8.81
N ALA A 451 -23.74 22.77 8.75
CA ALA A 451 -23.26 23.73 7.73
C ALA A 451 -21.76 24.02 7.86
N GLN A 452 -21.24 24.11 9.07
CA GLN A 452 -19.80 24.27 9.35
C GLN A 452 -19.01 23.03 8.87
N TYR A 453 -19.50 21.83 9.15
CA TYR A 453 -18.92 20.60 8.63
C TYR A 453 -18.89 20.58 7.11
N ASP A 454 -20.02 20.89 6.47
CA ASP A 454 -20.13 20.92 5.00
C ASP A 454 -19.17 21.94 4.38
N LEU A 455 -18.98 23.10 5.02
CA LEU A 455 -18.03 24.12 4.58
C LEU A 455 -16.58 23.61 4.66
N MET A 456 -16.22 22.94 5.76
CA MET A 456 -14.88 22.36 5.91
C MET A 456 -14.61 21.28 4.87
N VAL A 457 -15.59 20.40 4.64
CA VAL A 457 -15.50 19.36 3.60
C VAL A 457 -15.35 19.98 2.20
N ALA A 458 -16.14 21.01 1.90
CA ALA A 458 -16.06 21.71 0.62
C ALA A 458 -14.71 22.44 0.43
N TYR A 459 -14.20 23.09 1.45
CA TYR A 459 -12.87 23.71 1.41
C TYR A 459 -11.76 22.68 1.21
N ARG A 460 -11.83 21.56 1.92
CA ARG A 460 -10.90 20.42 1.74
C ARG A 460 -10.96 19.87 0.32
N SER A 461 -12.15 19.78 -0.23
CA SER A 461 -12.32 19.32 -1.62
C SER A 461 -11.64 20.26 -2.62
N ILE A 462 -11.62 21.58 -2.36
CA ILE A 462 -10.83 22.52 -3.17
C ILE A 462 -9.34 22.26 -3.01
N LEU A 463 -8.81 22.21 -1.78
CA LEU A 463 -7.40 22.00 -1.54
C LEU A 463 -6.92 20.70 -2.22
N LYS A 464 -7.67 19.62 -2.04
CA LYS A 464 -7.41 18.35 -2.74
C LYS A 464 -7.47 18.52 -4.27
N ALA A 465 -8.48 19.25 -4.78
CA ALA A 465 -8.65 19.45 -6.22
C ALA A 465 -7.53 20.29 -6.84
N VAL A 466 -6.90 21.21 -6.11
CA VAL A 466 -5.75 22.01 -6.58
C VAL A 466 -4.38 21.42 -6.19
N GLY A 467 -4.34 20.26 -5.52
CA GLY A 467 -3.11 19.54 -5.18
C GLY A 467 -2.38 20.07 -3.94
N LYS A 468 -3.13 20.56 -2.94
CA LYS A 468 -2.61 21.03 -1.65
C LYS A 468 -3.01 20.12 -0.48
#